data_cc6d52fc8cf384ff3a69f5a23da7c72b
#
_entry.id   cc6d52fc8cf384ff3a69f5a23da7c72b
#
_cell.length_a   1.000
_cell.length_b   1.000
_cell.length_c   1.000
_cell.angle_alpha   90.00
_cell.angle_beta   90.00
_cell.angle_gamma   90.00
#
_symmetry.space_group_name_H-M   'P 1'
#
loop_
_entity.id
_entity.type
_entity.pdbx_description
1 polymer ?
#
loop_
_entity_poly.entity_id
_entity_poly.type
_entity_poly.pdbx_seq_one_letter_code
_entity_poly.pdbx_strand_id
1 'polypeptide(L)'
;MANINVKFNGKEFLLSCDDGQEEHLEELSYNLNKKFEELKSDLGNIGENKLLLITSIKIMDEYFETNKKIEEKKLELEKLKSKFLELKNLVYEYKDSKEGEINNLIDNHKELKNEIE
;
A
#
# COMPACT_ATOMS: atom_id res chain seq x y z
N MET A 1 20.27 10.50 21.65
CA MET A 1 19.06 11.33 21.48
C MET A 1 19.41 12.66 20.81
N ALA A 2 18.69 13.01 19.80
CA ALA A 2 18.82 14.28 19.10
C ALA A 2 17.69 15.23 19.50
N ASN A 3 17.95 16.54 19.41
CA ASN A 3 16.95 17.56 19.67
C ASN A 3 16.69 18.34 18.37
N ILE A 4 15.44 18.72 18.16
CA ILE A 4 15.00 19.48 17.01
C ILE A 4 14.03 20.56 17.41
N ASN A 5 14.15 21.75 16.82
CA ASN A 5 13.19 22.83 16.97
C ASN A 5 12.13 22.72 15.88
N VAL A 6 10.86 22.66 16.30
CA VAL A 6 9.71 22.64 15.39
C VAL A 6 8.82 23.85 15.61
N LYS A 7 8.26 24.37 14.53
CA LYS A 7 7.26 25.45 14.59
C LYS A 7 5.86 24.84 14.54
N PHE A 8 5.03 25.25 15.50
CA PHE A 8 3.64 24.87 15.53
C PHE A 8 2.81 26.05 16.05
N ASN A 9 1.80 26.45 15.31
CA ASN A 9 0.93 27.58 15.63
C ASN A 9 1.71 28.88 15.92
N GLY A 10 2.76 29.14 15.15
CA GLY A 10 3.60 30.33 15.31
C GLY A 10 4.56 30.30 16.49
N LYS A 11 4.59 29.21 17.24
CA LYS A 11 5.48 29.02 18.40
C LYS A 11 6.54 27.98 18.06
N GLU A 12 7.70 28.10 18.70
CA GLU A 12 8.79 27.13 18.57
C GLU A 12 8.81 26.20 19.77
N PHE A 13 9.01 24.91 19.48
CA PHE A 13 9.10 23.85 20.48
C PHE A 13 10.38 23.06 20.25
N LEU A 14 11.10 22.79 21.33
CA LEU A 14 12.24 21.89 21.31
C LEU A 14 11.76 20.48 21.63
N LEU A 15 11.92 19.56 20.69
CA LEU A 15 11.52 18.18 20.83
C LEU A 15 12.74 17.26 20.76
N SER A 16 12.67 16.16 21.50
CA SER A 16 13.68 15.11 21.45
C SER A 16 13.21 13.97 20.56
N CYS A 17 14.13 13.39 19.82
CA CYS A 17 13.88 12.22 18.97
C CYS A 17 15.10 11.29 19.00
N ASP A 18 14.93 10.11 18.45
CA ASP A 18 16.03 9.18 18.24
C ASP A 18 16.98 9.72 17.17
N ASP A 19 18.23 9.34 17.26
CA ASP A 19 19.23 9.75 16.29
C ASP A 19 18.85 9.23 14.90
N GLY A 20 18.89 10.13 13.91
CA GLY A 20 18.50 9.83 12.54
C GLY A 20 17.02 10.05 12.23
N GLN A 21 16.19 10.42 13.22
CA GLN A 21 14.76 10.67 13.04
C GLN A 21 14.42 12.15 12.93
N GLU A 22 15.41 13.04 12.91
CA GLU A 22 15.22 14.49 12.92
C GLU A 22 14.41 14.96 11.71
N GLU A 23 14.78 14.55 10.51
CA GLU A 23 14.07 14.93 9.27
C GLU A 23 12.64 14.43 9.26
N HIS A 24 12.43 13.20 9.74
CA HIS A 24 11.09 12.61 9.80
C HIS A 24 10.19 13.38 10.77
N LEU A 25 10.71 13.71 11.95
CA LEU A 25 9.97 14.49 12.95
C LEU A 25 9.66 15.90 12.43
N GLU A 26 10.59 16.52 11.73
CA GLU A 26 10.39 17.82 11.10
C GLU A 26 9.27 17.78 10.07
N GLU A 27 9.26 16.77 9.21
CA GLU A 27 8.22 16.56 8.20
C GLU A 27 6.85 16.33 8.84
N LEU A 28 6.79 15.48 9.87
CA LEU A 28 5.55 15.23 10.62
C LEU A 28 5.02 16.51 11.26
N SER A 29 5.90 17.30 11.86
CA SER A 29 5.55 18.56 12.51
C SER A 29 5.06 19.60 11.50
N TYR A 30 5.69 19.67 10.35
CA TYR A 30 5.27 20.55 9.25
C TYR A 30 3.86 20.19 8.76
N ASN A 31 3.61 18.93 8.54
CA ASN A 31 2.31 18.44 8.07
C ASN A 31 1.21 18.67 9.12
N LEU A 32 1.54 18.44 10.40
CA LEU A 32 0.63 18.71 11.50
C LEU A 32 0.27 20.18 11.59
N ASN A 33 1.28 21.06 11.51
CA ASN A 33 1.07 22.50 11.54
C ASN A 33 0.21 22.98 10.37
N LYS A 34 0.42 22.42 9.20
CA LYS A 34 -0.37 22.72 8.00
C LYS A 34 -1.85 22.36 8.22
N LYS A 35 -2.14 21.19 8.73
CA LYS A 35 -3.51 20.76 9.07
C LYS A 35 -4.16 21.67 10.12
N PHE A 36 -3.40 22.01 11.14
CA PHE A 36 -3.86 22.92 12.21
C PHE A 36 -4.22 24.29 11.65
N GLU A 37 -3.35 24.88 10.83
CA GLU A 37 -3.59 26.19 10.22
C GLU A 37 -4.79 26.18 9.26
N GLU A 38 -4.97 25.12 8.51
CA GLU A 38 -6.13 24.96 7.62
C GLU A 38 -7.43 24.95 8.43
N LEU A 39 -7.49 24.18 9.51
CA LEU A 39 -8.67 24.11 10.39
C LEU A 39 -8.90 25.42 11.13
N LYS A 40 -7.85 26.10 11.53
CA LYS A 40 -7.92 27.42 12.17
C LYS A 40 -8.53 28.45 11.22
N SER A 41 -8.15 28.39 9.94
CA SER A 41 -8.72 29.25 8.89
C SER A 41 -10.21 28.97 8.67
N ASP A 42 -10.60 27.69 8.64
CA ASP A 42 -11.97 27.26 8.35
C ASP A 42 -12.92 27.51 9.53
N LEU A 43 -12.47 27.25 10.77
CA LEU A 43 -13.32 27.28 11.95
C LEU A 43 -13.23 28.61 12.72
N GLY A 44 -12.24 29.43 12.43
CA GLY A 44 -12.02 30.68 13.12
C GLY A 44 -11.41 30.50 14.50
N ASN A 45 -11.51 31.54 15.34
CA ASN A 45 -10.90 31.56 16.66
C ASN A 45 -11.79 30.91 17.72
N ILE A 46 -11.71 29.59 17.83
CA ILE A 46 -12.50 28.80 18.78
C ILE A 46 -11.72 28.39 20.03
N GLY A 47 -10.48 28.88 20.16
CA GLY A 47 -9.55 28.51 21.22
C GLY A 47 -8.55 27.45 20.79
N GLU A 48 -7.30 27.59 21.22
CA GLU A 48 -6.19 26.73 20.82
C GLU A 48 -6.40 25.28 21.22
N ASN A 49 -6.82 25.02 22.45
CA ASN A 49 -7.04 23.65 22.93
C ASN A 49 -8.15 22.94 22.17
N LYS A 50 -9.26 23.61 21.93
CA LYS A 50 -10.39 23.06 21.19
C LYS A 50 -10.00 22.79 19.72
N LEU A 51 -9.27 23.71 19.12
CA LEU A 51 -8.79 23.57 17.78
C LEU A 51 -7.78 22.42 17.64
N LEU A 52 -6.90 22.26 18.62
CA LEU A 52 -5.95 21.17 18.68
C LEU A 52 -6.67 19.81 18.84
N LEU A 53 -7.71 19.76 19.66
CA LEU A 53 -8.53 18.56 19.84
C LEU A 53 -9.20 18.16 18.51
N ILE A 54 -9.80 19.11 17.82
CA ILE A 54 -10.46 18.87 16.53
C ILE A 54 -9.45 18.41 15.49
N THR A 55 -8.28 19.03 15.45
CA THR A 55 -7.18 18.62 14.55
C THR A 55 -6.77 17.18 14.80
N SER A 56 -6.61 16.81 16.08
CA SER A 56 -6.24 15.46 16.49
C SER A 56 -7.31 14.44 16.11
N ILE A 57 -8.58 14.76 16.31
CA ILE A 57 -9.71 13.89 15.92
C ILE A 57 -9.71 13.69 14.39
N LYS A 58 -9.50 14.74 13.64
CA LYS A 58 -9.46 14.65 12.18
C LYS A 58 -8.32 13.77 11.68
N ILE A 59 -7.14 13.87 12.30
CA ILE A 59 -6.01 13.01 11.99
C ILE A 59 -6.32 11.54 12.30
N MET A 60 -6.96 11.28 13.44
CA MET A 60 -7.37 9.92 13.82
C MET A 60 -8.40 9.36 12.85
N ASP A 61 -9.33 10.18 12.37
CA ASP A 61 -10.31 9.78 11.37
C ASP A 61 -9.65 9.43 10.04
N GLU A 62 -8.73 10.24 9.58
CA GLU A 62 -7.94 9.97 8.38
C GLU A 62 -7.11 8.69 8.50
N TYR A 63 -6.52 8.46 9.67
CA TYR A 63 -5.78 7.24 9.98
C TYR A 63 -6.68 6.01 9.90
N PHE A 64 -7.86 6.08 10.51
CA PHE A 64 -8.85 5.00 10.49
C PHE A 64 -9.29 4.68 9.05
N GLU A 65 -9.61 5.70 8.26
CA GLU A 65 -10.00 5.53 6.87
C GLU A 65 -8.87 4.94 6.01
N THR A 66 -7.64 5.37 6.26
CA THR A 66 -6.45 4.84 5.56
C THR A 66 -6.25 3.36 5.89
N ASN A 67 -6.37 2.97 7.15
CA ASN A 67 -6.26 1.57 7.55
C ASN A 67 -7.35 0.71 6.91
N LYS A 68 -8.57 1.23 6.83
CA LYS A 68 -9.69 0.55 6.17
C LYS A 68 -9.37 0.31 4.68
N LYS A 69 -8.84 1.31 4.00
CA LYS A 69 -8.41 1.19 2.60
C LYS A 69 -7.29 0.18 2.43
N ILE A 70 -6.34 0.14 3.37
CA ILE A 70 -5.25 -0.84 3.36
C ILE A 70 -5.80 -2.27 3.45
N GLU A 71 -6.75 -2.51 4.36
CA GLU A 71 -7.38 -3.83 4.49
C GLU A 71 -8.14 -4.23 3.22
N GLU A 72 -8.88 -3.30 2.62
CA GLU A 72 -9.58 -3.52 1.35
C GLU A 72 -8.59 -3.87 0.23
N LYS A 73 -7.47 -3.15 0.14
CA LYS A 73 -6.43 -3.40 -0.85
C LYS A 73 -5.71 -4.73 -0.63
N LYS A 74 -5.50 -5.13 0.62
CA LYS A 74 -4.94 -6.45 0.95
C LYS A 74 -5.86 -7.57 0.46
N LEU A 75 -7.16 -7.44 0.67
CA LEU A 75 -8.16 -8.41 0.19
C LEU A 75 -8.19 -8.49 -1.34
N GLU A 76 -8.15 -7.34 -2.01
CA GLU A 76 -8.08 -7.28 -3.47
C GLU A 76 -6.80 -7.96 -3.99
N LEU A 77 -5.67 -7.72 -3.32
CA LEU A 77 -4.39 -8.32 -3.67
C LEU A 77 -4.42 -9.84 -3.52
N GLU A 78 -5.00 -10.35 -2.43
CA GLU A 78 -5.15 -11.79 -2.22
C GLU A 78 -6.02 -12.44 -3.29
N LYS A 79 -7.14 -11.81 -3.64
CA LYS A 79 -8.01 -12.27 -4.73
C LYS A 79 -7.28 -12.30 -6.06
N LEU A 80 -6.51 -11.25 -6.35
CA LEU A 80 -5.73 -11.15 -7.57
C LEU A 80 -4.64 -12.22 -7.63
N LYS A 81 -3.97 -12.48 -6.51
CA LYS A 81 -2.98 -13.56 -6.41
C LYS A 81 -3.61 -14.93 -6.66
N SER A 82 -4.79 -15.19 -6.10
CA SER A 82 -5.53 -16.43 -6.33
C SER A 82 -5.89 -16.60 -7.79
N LYS A 83 -6.41 -15.57 -8.43
CA LYS A 83 -6.76 -15.57 -9.86
C LYS A 83 -5.52 -15.79 -10.74
N PHE A 84 -4.42 -15.14 -10.38
CA PHE A 84 -3.15 -15.33 -11.08
C PHE A 84 -2.67 -16.78 -11.00
N LEU A 85 -2.76 -17.38 -9.82
CA LEU A 85 -2.37 -18.77 -9.62
C LEU A 85 -3.27 -19.75 -10.39
N GLU A 86 -4.58 -19.53 -10.40
CA GLU A 86 -5.54 -20.30 -11.20
C GLU A 86 -5.20 -20.19 -12.69
N LEU A 87 -4.98 -19.00 -13.18
CA LEU A 87 -4.62 -18.75 -14.57
C LEU A 87 -3.30 -19.42 -14.94
N LYS A 88 -2.31 -19.33 -14.07
CA LYS A 88 -1.02 -19.99 -14.23
C LYS A 88 -1.17 -21.51 -14.36
N ASN A 89 -1.98 -22.12 -13.49
CA ASN A 89 -2.27 -23.53 -13.52
C ASN A 89 -3.00 -23.94 -14.82
N LEU A 90 -3.97 -23.14 -15.26
CA LEU A 90 -4.68 -23.37 -16.52
C LEU A 90 -3.73 -23.32 -17.73
N VAL A 91 -2.80 -22.37 -17.72
CA VAL A 91 -1.80 -22.24 -18.78
C VAL A 91 -0.89 -23.47 -18.81
N TYR A 92 -0.44 -23.95 -17.66
CA TYR A 92 0.38 -25.16 -17.57
C TYR A 92 -0.38 -26.40 -18.03
N GLU A 93 -1.63 -26.59 -17.62
CA GLU A 93 -2.49 -27.69 -18.06
C GLU A 93 -2.68 -27.68 -19.58
N TYR A 94 -2.97 -26.51 -20.15
CA TYR A 94 -3.11 -26.35 -21.58
C TYR A 94 -1.82 -26.69 -22.33
N LYS A 95 -0.69 -26.23 -21.85
CA LYS A 95 0.64 -26.52 -22.41
C LYS A 95 0.95 -28.01 -22.36
N ASP A 96 0.74 -28.66 -21.25
CA ASP A 96 0.95 -30.11 -21.08
C ASP A 96 0.03 -30.91 -22.00
N SER A 97 -1.24 -30.53 -22.11
CA SER A 97 -2.21 -31.16 -23.03
C SER A 97 -1.76 -31.02 -24.48
N LYS A 98 -1.28 -29.86 -24.89
CA LYS A 98 -0.78 -29.63 -26.25
C LYS A 98 0.50 -30.41 -26.53
N GLU A 99 1.41 -30.49 -25.57
CA GLU A 99 2.61 -31.32 -25.68
C GLU A 99 2.26 -32.80 -25.83
N GLY A 100 1.29 -33.26 -25.05
CA GLY A 100 0.77 -34.64 -25.15
C GLY A 100 0.18 -34.95 -26.53
N GLU A 101 -0.64 -34.03 -27.06
CA GLU A 101 -1.22 -34.17 -28.40
C GLU A 101 -0.14 -34.23 -29.50
N ILE A 102 0.85 -33.37 -29.40
CA ILE A 102 1.98 -33.32 -30.34
C ILE A 102 2.78 -34.63 -30.28
N ASN A 103 3.07 -35.12 -29.08
CA ASN A 103 3.80 -36.38 -28.88
C ASN A 103 3.03 -37.57 -29.45
N ASN A 104 1.71 -37.63 -29.25
CA ASN A 104 0.84 -38.66 -29.82
C ASN A 104 0.87 -38.64 -31.36
N LEU A 105 0.81 -37.47 -31.97
CA LEU A 105 0.90 -37.31 -33.41
C LEU A 105 2.26 -37.78 -33.98
N ILE A 106 3.32 -37.51 -33.26
CA ILE A 106 4.68 -37.95 -33.60
C ILE A 106 4.79 -39.45 -33.53
N ASP A 107 4.27 -40.06 -32.48
CA ASP A 107 4.29 -41.51 -32.27
C ASP A 107 3.46 -42.23 -33.36
N ASN A 108 2.26 -41.73 -33.69
CA ASN A 108 1.42 -42.27 -34.76
C ASN A 108 2.13 -42.17 -36.12
N HIS A 109 2.85 -41.07 -36.37
CA HIS A 109 3.61 -40.91 -37.59
C HIS A 109 4.76 -41.95 -37.69
N LYS A 110 5.45 -42.23 -36.59
CA LYS A 110 6.51 -43.21 -36.52
C LYS A 110 5.98 -44.64 -36.79
N GLU A 111 4.81 -45.00 -36.21
CA GLU A 111 4.16 -46.25 -36.46
C GLU A 111 3.78 -46.45 -37.92
N LEU A 112 3.16 -45.43 -38.53
CA LEU A 112 2.83 -45.44 -39.97
C LEU A 112 4.06 -45.59 -40.83
N LYS A 113 5.14 -44.92 -40.48
CA LYS A 113 6.41 -45.02 -41.22
C LYS A 113 6.98 -46.43 -41.13
N ASN A 114 6.93 -47.06 -39.97
CA ASN A 114 7.39 -48.42 -39.76
C ASN A 114 6.55 -49.47 -40.53
N GLU A 115 5.25 -49.26 -40.67
CA GLU A 115 4.37 -50.13 -41.44
C GLU A 115 4.64 -50.04 -42.96
N ILE A 116 5.09 -48.90 -43.44
CA ILE A 116 5.42 -48.69 -44.88
C ILE A 116 6.78 -49.32 -45.23
N GLU A 117 7.70 -49.33 -44.31
CA GLU A 117 9.00 -49.96 -44.45
C GLU A 117 8.92 -51.48 -44.25
#